data_3a30005b3755d3ce2a84db4b930ba55b
#
_entry.id   3a30005b3755d3ce2a84db4b930ba55b
#
_cell.length_a   1.000
_cell.length_b   1.000
_cell.length_c   1.000
_cell.angle_alpha   90.00
_cell.angle_beta   90.00
_cell.angle_gamma   90.00
#
_symmetry.space_group_name_H-M   'P 1'
#
loop_
_entity.id
_entity.type
_entity.pdbx_description
1 polymer ?
#
loop_
_entity_poly.entity_id
_entity_poly.type
_entity_poly.pdbx_seq_one_letter_code
_entity_poly.pdbx_strand_id
1 'polypeptide(L)'
;MKRTISRTASAAAVGLLAVATACSDARDPLSPKLQAWNQPLQTGELKGTGSIPDPEGGVIIFNFDVTHDATGTHGSFFASAAPGGLPETLTASSFSSFTFGSTLCATPGNGDQFDAAGTLVEGNNSFPVTFTINACDNGPGALLMDTFSLDIPSRGFHAQGTVVGDIQKQ
;
A
#
# COMPACT_ATOMS: atom_id res chain seq x y z
N MET A 1 11.23 64.13 -5.86
CA MET A 1 11.85 64.31 -7.19
C MET A 1 11.02 63.59 -8.22
N LYS A 2 10.50 64.36 -9.15
CA LYS A 2 9.72 63.91 -10.31
C LYS A 2 10.66 63.32 -11.37
N ARG A 3 10.16 62.37 -12.14
CA ARG A 3 10.40 62.17 -13.61
C ARG A 3 9.97 60.75 -13.95
N THR A 4 9.34 60.39 -14.95
CA THR A 4 8.68 60.98 -16.14
C THR A 4 8.39 59.78 -17.02
N ILE A 5 7.23 59.77 -17.58
CA ILE A 5 6.60 58.89 -18.53
C ILE A 5 7.46 58.65 -19.77
N SER A 6 7.46 57.44 -20.31
CA SER A 6 7.61 57.25 -21.76
C SER A 6 6.70 56.14 -22.24
N ARG A 7 5.72 56.55 -23.02
CA ARG A 7 4.87 55.72 -23.89
C ARG A 7 5.61 55.51 -25.21
N THR A 8 5.63 54.26 -25.66
CA THR A 8 5.72 54.04 -27.10
C THR A 8 4.74 52.93 -27.48
N ALA A 9 3.84 53.32 -28.33
CA ALA A 9 2.91 52.47 -29.06
C ALA A 9 3.57 52.03 -30.38
N SER A 10 3.12 50.97 -30.92
CA SER A 10 3.07 50.46 -32.31
C SER A 10 3.47 48.98 -32.33
N ALA A 11 2.87 48.08 -33.04
CA ALA A 11 2.08 48.07 -34.22
C ALA A 11 1.39 46.72 -34.36
N ALA A 12 0.30 46.70 -35.05
CA ALA A 12 -0.47 45.54 -35.48
C ALA A 12 0.37 44.62 -36.39
N ALA A 13 0.23 43.32 -36.14
CA ALA A 13 0.54 42.29 -37.14
C ALA A 13 -0.62 41.33 -37.22
N VAL A 14 -1.39 41.45 -38.28
CA VAL A 14 -2.33 40.49 -38.83
C VAL A 14 -1.54 39.27 -39.29
N GLY A 15 -1.91 38.11 -38.89
CA GLY A 15 -1.21 36.93 -39.36
C GLY A 15 -1.90 35.60 -39.05
N LEU A 16 -2.61 35.10 -40.01
CA LEU A 16 -2.96 33.72 -40.31
C LEU A 16 -3.77 32.94 -39.27
N LEU A 17 -5.06 32.79 -39.56
CA LEU A 17 -5.87 31.63 -39.18
C LEU A 17 -5.22 30.36 -39.75
N ALA A 18 -4.52 29.62 -38.95
CA ALA A 18 -4.30 28.23 -39.19
C ALA A 18 -5.54 27.48 -38.66
N VAL A 19 -6.43 27.08 -39.57
CA VAL A 19 -7.47 26.11 -39.31
C VAL A 19 -6.75 24.80 -39.09
N ALA A 20 -6.39 24.49 -37.85
CA ALA A 20 -6.09 23.14 -37.45
C ALA A 20 -7.41 22.36 -37.52
N THR A 21 -7.59 21.61 -38.60
CA THR A 21 -8.53 20.50 -38.63
C THR A 21 -8.08 19.56 -37.52
N ALA A 22 -8.62 19.76 -36.31
CA ALA A 22 -8.59 18.75 -35.29
C ALA A 22 -9.38 17.56 -35.89
N CYS A 23 -8.65 16.53 -36.35
CA CYS A 23 -9.18 15.20 -36.37
C CYS A 23 -9.58 14.93 -34.91
N SER A 24 -10.84 15.15 -34.60
CA SER A 24 -11.45 14.58 -33.42
C SER A 24 -11.42 13.09 -33.65
N ASP A 25 -10.36 12.42 -33.18
CA ASP A 25 -10.49 11.03 -32.82
C ASP A 25 -11.70 10.98 -31.87
N ALA A 26 -12.84 10.63 -32.46
CA ALA A 26 -13.99 10.20 -31.69
C ALA A 26 -13.52 8.93 -30.98
N ARG A 27 -12.85 9.12 -29.84
CA ARG A 27 -12.55 8.02 -28.93
C ARG A 27 -13.89 7.39 -28.62
N ASP A 28 -14.08 6.21 -29.15
CA ASP A 28 -15.24 5.39 -28.87
C ASP A 28 -15.44 5.37 -27.35
N PRO A 29 -16.55 5.92 -26.82
CA PRO A 29 -16.79 5.94 -25.39
C PRO A 29 -16.87 4.55 -24.77
N LEU A 30 -16.87 3.50 -25.59
CA LEU A 30 -16.83 2.10 -25.17
C LEU A 30 -15.41 1.56 -25.00
N SER A 31 -14.39 2.23 -25.56
CA SER A 31 -13.00 1.77 -25.46
C SER A 31 -12.49 1.62 -24.01
N PRO A 32 -12.81 2.53 -23.06
CA PRO A 32 -12.40 2.35 -21.68
C PRO A 32 -13.02 1.13 -21.01
N LYS A 33 -14.26 0.80 -21.39
CA LYS A 33 -14.96 -0.37 -20.82
C LYS A 33 -14.40 -1.69 -21.35
N LEU A 34 -14.06 -1.75 -22.63
CA LEU A 34 -13.48 -2.96 -23.23
C LEU A 34 -12.08 -3.26 -22.68
N GLN A 35 -11.28 -2.23 -22.37
CA GLN A 35 -9.98 -2.41 -21.73
C GLN A 35 -10.11 -2.94 -20.30
N ALA A 36 -11.13 -2.53 -19.57
CA ALA A 36 -11.37 -3.04 -18.22
C ALA A 36 -11.76 -4.54 -18.18
N TRP A 37 -12.40 -5.04 -19.26
CA TRP A 37 -12.81 -6.44 -19.33
C TRP A 37 -11.69 -7.42 -19.72
N ASN A 38 -10.62 -6.92 -20.30
CA ASN A 38 -9.50 -7.73 -20.79
C ASN A 38 -8.25 -7.64 -19.90
N GLN A 39 -8.31 -6.95 -18.77
CA GLN A 39 -7.21 -7.02 -17.82
C GLN A 39 -7.25 -8.40 -17.14
N PRO A 40 -6.18 -9.20 -17.25
CA PRO A 40 -6.10 -10.42 -16.48
C PRO A 40 -6.28 -10.09 -15.00
N LEU A 41 -7.12 -10.85 -14.32
CA LEU A 41 -7.22 -10.77 -12.87
C LEU A 41 -5.82 -10.93 -12.31
N GLN A 42 -5.35 -9.88 -11.60
CA GLN A 42 -4.09 -10.00 -10.88
C GLN A 42 -4.31 -10.99 -9.75
N THR A 43 -3.50 -12.02 -9.73
CA THR A 43 -3.44 -12.96 -8.61
C THR A 43 -2.12 -12.77 -7.89
N GLY A 44 -2.08 -13.01 -6.60
CA GLY A 44 -0.86 -12.92 -5.83
C GLY A 44 -0.98 -13.65 -4.51
N GLU A 45 0.14 -14.10 -4.02
CA GLU A 45 0.28 -14.72 -2.73
C GLU A 45 1.40 -14.02 -1.97
N LEU A 46 1.15 -13.71 -0.71
CA LEU A 46 2.10 -13.09 0.20
C LEU A 46 2.15 -13.90 1.49
N LYS A 47 3.30 -14.46 1.78
CA LYS A 47 3.56 -15.24 2.99
C LYS A 47 4.66 -14.62 3.80
N GLY A 48 4.58 -14.72 5.12
CA GLY A 48 5.65 -14.23 5.97
C GLY A 48 5.60 -14.77 7.37
N THR A 49 6.78 -14.96 7.92
CA THR A 49 6.97 -15.28 9.33
C THR A 49 8.21 -14.58 9.84
N GLY A 50 8.13 -14.01 11.02
CA GLY A 50 9.28 -13.31 11.58
C GLY A 50 8.92 -12.41 12.75
N SER A 51 9.80 -11.45 13.01
CA SER A 51 9.58 -10.43 14.02
C SER A 51 10.13 -9.07 13.57
N ILE A 52 9.53 -8.02 14.09
CA ILE A 52 9.99 -6.64 14.01
C ILE A 52 10.07 -6.02 15.41
N PRO A 53 10.83 -4.92 15.61
CA PRO A 53 10.78 -4.16 16.85
C PRO A 53 9.37 -3.65 17.16
N ASP A 54 8.97 -3.73 18.42
CA ASP A 54 7.74 -3.13 18.93
C ASP A 54 8.04 -1.68 19.37
N PRO A 55 7.29 -0.66 18.90
CA PRO A 55 7.49 0.73 19.33
C PRO A 55 7.27 0.94 20.83
N GLU A 56 6.52 0.07 21.50
CA GLU A 56 6.28 0.10 22.95
C GLU A 56 7.32 -0.69 23.74
N GLY A 57 8.27 -1.30 23.05
CA GLY A 57 9.38 -2.09 23.61
C GLY A 57 9.17 -3.60 23.46
N GLY A 58 10.24 -4.31 23.09
CA GLY A 58 10.19 -5.74 22.79
C GLY A 58 10.13 -6.03 21.30
N VAL A 59 9.40 -7.07 20.93
CA VAL A 59 9.26 -7.51 19.55
C VAL A 59 7.81 -7.92 19.27
N ILE A 60 7.38 -7.66 18.03
CA ILE A 60 6.15 -8.19 17.47
C ILE A 60 6.54 -9.41 16.63
N ILE A 61 6.03 -10.58 16.99
CA ILE A 61 6.17 -11.80 16.22
C ILE A 61 4.94 -11.92 15.33
N PHE A 62 5.12 -12.26 14.06
CA PHE A 62 4.02 -12.41 13.12
C PHE A 62 4.14 -13.68 12.27
N ASN A 63 2.99 -14.12 11.77
CA ASN A 63 2.85 -15.13 10.75
C ASN A 63 1.63 -14.82 9.89
N PHE A 64 1.78 -14.89 8.56
CA PHE A 64 0.66 -14.73 7.65
C PHE A 64 0.85 -15.55 6.37
N ASP A 65 -0.30 -15.88 5.77
CA ASP A 65 -0.44 -16.52 4.46
C ASP A 65 -1.71 -15.94 3.83
N VAL A 66 -1.55 -15.02 2.88
CA VAL A 66 -2.65 -14.27 2.26
C VAL A 66 -2.57 -14.41 0.76
N THR A 67 -3.67 -14.84 0.17
CA THR A 67 -3.85 -15.01 -1.27
C THR A 67 -4.92 -14.06 -1.78
N HIS A 68 -4.69 -13.50 -2.96
CA HIS A 68 -5.68 -12.77 -3.72
C HIS A 68 -5.89 -13.43 -5.09
N ASP A 69 -7.12 -13.81 -5.39
CA ASP A 69 -7.50 -14.46 -6.64
C ASP A 69 -8.90 -14.02 -7.11
N ALA A 70 -9.48 -14.75 -8.06
CA ALA A 70 -10.81 -14.47 -8.59
C ALA A 70 -11.94 -14.55 -7.54
N THR A 71 -11.70 -15.19 -6.39
CA THR A 71 -12.66 -15.29 -5.30
C THR A 71 -12.52 -14.18 -4.26
N GLY A 72 -11.46 -13.38 -4.36
CA GLY A 72 -11.14 -12.27 -3.48
C GLY A 72 -9.87 -12.50 -2.67
N THR A 73 -9.75 -11.78 -1.56
CA THR A 73 -8.62 -11.90 -0.63
C THR A 73 -8.98 -12.79 0.53
N HIS A 74 -8.15 -13.81 0.79
CA HIS A 74 -8.36 -14.78 1.85
C HIS A 74 -7.04 -15.31 2.40
N GLY A 75 -7.08 -15.97 3.55
CA GLY A 75 -5.89 -16.51 4.18
C GLY A 75 -5.92 -16.42 5.70
N SER A 76 -4.75 -16.26 6.28
CA SER A 76 -4.59 -16.14 7.73
C SER A 76 -3.58 -15.05 8.08
N PHE A 77 -3.78 -14.41 9.22
CA PHE A 77 -2.83 -13.50 9.85
C PHE A 77 -2.89 -13.66 11.37
N PHE A 78 -1.72 -13.67 11.95
CA PHE A 78 -1.51 -13.67 13.40
C PHE A 78 -0.32 -12.78 13.73
N ALA A 79 -0.44 -11.96 14.76
CA ALA A 79 0.68 -11.27 15.39
C ALA A 79 0.58 -11.36 16.90
N SER A 80 1.71 -11.31 17.59
CA SER A 80 1.78 -11.30 19.04
C SER A 80 2.92 -10.39 19.51
N ALA A 81 2.62 -9.59 20.52
CA ALA A 81 3.58 -8.75 21.22
C ALA A 81 3.43 -8.97 22.74
N ALA A 82 4.40 -8.51 23.49
CA ALA A 82 4.36 -8.53 24.95
C ALA A 82 4.88 -7.19 25.54
N PRO A 83 4.27 -6.05 25.16
CA PRO A 83 4.67 -4.76 25.70
C PRO A 83 4.39 -4.72 27.21
N GLY A 84 5.34 -4.21 27.97
CA GLY A 84 5.18 -4.12 29.42
C GLY A 84 4.95 -5.45 30.15
N GLY A 85 5.16 -6.60 29.47
CA GLY A 85 5.00 -7.94 30.04
C GLY A 85 3.57 -8.52 29.96
N LEU A 86 2.63 -7.81 29.37
CA LEU A 86 1.28 -8.33 29.07
C LEU A 86 1.23 -8.84 27.63
N PRO A 87 0.84 -10.09 27.40
CA PRO A 87 0.72 -10.60 26.04
C PRO A 87 -0.45 -9.94 25.31
N GLU A 88 -0.17 -9.51 24.08
CA GLU A 88 -1.15 -9.04 23.13
C GLU A 88 -1.15 -9.93 21.90
N THR A 89 -2.31 -10.20 21.36
CA THR A 89 -2.44 -10.99 20.14
C THR A 89 -3.44 -10.36 19.18
N LEU A 90 -3.10 -10.36 17.90
CA LEU A 90 -3.95 -9.90 16.81
C LEU A 90 -4.18 -11.05 15.84
N THR A 91 -5.43 -11.34 15.53
CA THR A 91 -5.83 -12.35 14.54
C THR A 91 -6.77 -11.76 13.52
N ALA A 92 -6.56 -12.05 12.23
CA ALA A 92 -7.54 -11.72 11.21
C ALA A 92 -8.74 -12.67 11.25
N SER A 93 -9.92 -12.11 11.01
CA SER A 93 -11.16 -12.87 10.77
C SER A 93 -11.66 -12.73 9.34
N SER A 94 -11.25 -11.67 8.63
CA SER A 94 -11.58 -11.44 7.23
C SER A 94 -10.57 -10.48 6.59
N PHE A 95 -10.46 -10.54 5.27
CA PHE A 95 -9.64 -9.65 4.46
C PHE A 95 -10.55 -8.82 3.54
N SER A 96 -10.28 -7.52 3.42
CA SER A 96 -11.14 -6.60 2.66
C SER A 96 -10.50 -6.06 1.39
N SER A 97 -9.18 -6.01 1.32
CA SER A 97 -8.44 -5.55 0.15
C SER A 97 -7.11 -6.28 -0.01
N PHE A 98 -6.58 -6.23 -1.22
CA PHE A 98 -5.21 -6.60 -1.54
C PHE A 98 -4.72 -5.65 -2.63
N THR A 99 -3.62 -4.97 -2.38
CA THR A 99 -3.03 -4.00 -3.30
C THR A 99 -1.65 -4.50 -3.71
N PHE A 100 -1.49 -4.75 -5.00
CA PHE A 100 -0.23 -5.17 -5.58
C PHE A 100 0.76 -4.01 -5.63
N GLY A 101 1.93 -4.22 -5.11
CA GLY A 101 2.97 -3.22 -4.97
C GLY A 101 2.76 -2.33 -3.74
N SER A 102 3.72 -2.32 -2.84
CA SER A 102 3.71 -1.43 -1.68
C SER A 102 4.69 -0.28 -1.89
N THR A 103 4.22 0.94 -1.64
CA THR A 103 5.07 2.14 -1.66
C THR A 103 6.08 2.19 -0.52
N LEU A 104 5.91 1.34 0.48
CA LEU A 104 6.84 1.19 1.61
C LEU A 104 8.03 0.30 1.28
N CYS A 105 7.98 -0.44 0.16
CA CYS A 105 9.07 -1.29 -0.26
C CYS A 105 10.17 -0.47 -0.97
N ALA A 106 11.41 -0.80 -0.71
CA ALA A 106 12.57 -0.17 -1.38
C ALA A 106 12.50 -0.30 -2.90
N THR A 107 11.92 -1.39 -3.40
CA THR A 107 11.57 -1.59 -4.80
C THR A 107 10.06 -1.75 -4.89
N PRO A 108 9.32 -0.81 -5.48
CA PRO A 108 7.90 -0.98 -5.75
C PRO A 108 7.66 -2.25 -6.57
N GLY A 109 6.80 -3.11 -6.13
CA GLY A 109 6.56 -4.41 -6.76
C GLY A 109 7.15 -5.61 -6.01
N ASN A 110 8.09 -5.39 -5.09
CA ASN A 110 8.61 -6.43 -4.22
C ASN A 110 7.75 -6.66 -2.96
N GLY A 111 6.60 -6.06 -2.87
CA GLY A 111 5.71 -6.27 -1.73
C GLY A 111 4.29 -5.89 -2.07
N ASP A 112 3.40 -6.21 -1.15
CA ASP A 112 1.99 -5.95 -1.29
C ASP A 112 1.42 -5.40 0.03
N GLN A 113 0.24 -4.82 -0.07
CA GLN A 113 -0.54 -4.35 1.06
C GLN A 113 -1.85 -5.14 1.12
N PHE A 114 -2.29 -5.46 2.31
CA PHE A 114 -3.65 -5.94 2.52
C PHE A 114 -4.29 -5.30 3.75
N ASP A 115 -5.61 -5.13 3.68
CA ASP A 115 -6.43 -4.69 4.79
C ASP A 115 -7.25 -5.85 5.33
N ALA A 116 -7.38 -5.91 6.65
CA ALA A 116 -8.11 -6.96 7.33
C ALA A 116 -8.93 -6.42 8.50
N ALA A 117 -9.96 -7.16 8.86
CA ALA A 117 -10.63 -7.02 10.14
C ALA A 117 -10.32 -8.24 11.02
N GLY A 118 -10.26 -8.02 12.32
CA GLY A 118 -9.89 -9.07 13.24
C GLY A 118 -10.15 -8.72 14.69
N THR A 119 -9.51 -9.48 15.56
CA THR A 119 -9.61 -9.34 17.01
C THR A 119 -8.24 -9.09 17.60
N LEU A 120 -8.13 -7.99 18.35
CA LEU A 120 -7.01 -7.70 19.23
C LEU A 120 -7.37 -8.12 20.64
N VAL A 121 -6.53 -8.94 21.25
CA VAL A 121 -6.66 -9.36 22.65
C VAL A 121 -5.54 -8.74 23.45
N GLU A 122 -5.90 -7.95 24.47
CA GLU A 122 -5.00 -7.30 25.41
C GLU A 122 -5.30 -7.86 26.82
N GLY A 123 -4.47 -8.74 27.33
CA GLY A 123 -4.72 -9.43 28.59
C GLY A 123 -6.05 -10.21 28.53
N ASN A 124 -7.03 -9.78 29.32
CA ASN A 124 -8.36 -10.41 29.37
C ASN A 124 -9.42 -9.71 28.50
N ASN A 125 -9.04 -8.64 27.77
CA ASN A 125 -9.97 -7.87 26.97
C ASN A 125 -9.82 -8.22 25.49
N SER A 126 -10.93 -8.14 24.76
CA SER A 126 -10.98 -8.45 23.33
C SER A 126 -11.67 -7.32 22.59
N PHE A 127 -11.03 -6.83 21.52
CA PHE A 127 -11.47 -5.67 20.76
C PHE A 127 -11.56 -6.03 19.28
N PRO A 128 -12.69 -5.77 18.61
CA PRO A 128 -12.74 -5.81 17.15
C PRO A 128 -11.93 -4.63 16.59
N VAL A 129 -11.05 -4.91 15.64
CA VAL A 129 -10.21 -3.91 15.00
C VAL A 129 -10.14 -4.13 13.50
N THR A 130 -9.84 -3.05 12.77
CA THR A 130 -9.35 -3.12 11.39
C THR A 130 -7.89 -2.74 11.37
N PHE A 131 -7.12 -3.36 10.48
CA PHE A 131 -5.69 -3.11 10.39
C PHE A 131 -5.19 -3.27 8.96
N THR A 132 -4.09 -2.60 8.68
CA THR A 132 -3.38 -2.64 7.41
C THR A 132 -2.00 -3.25 7.59
N ILE A 133 -1.64 -4.15 6.71
CA ILE A 133 -0.31 -4.75 6.62
C ILE A 133 0.34 -4.32 5.32
N ASN A 134 1.61 -3.92 5.39
CA ASN A 134 2.50 -3.85 4.24
C ASN A 134 3.67 -4.80 4.49
N ALA A 135 3.96 -5.65 3.53
CA ALA A 135 5.04 -6.60 3.61
C ALA A 135 5.86 -6.61 2.33
N CYS A 136 7.16 -6.55 2.45
CA CYS A 136 8.11 -6.45 1.36
C CYS A 136 9.06 -7.64 1.36
N ASP A 137 9.04 -8.40 0.27
CA ASP A 137 10.06 -9.39 -0.07
C ASP A 137 11.17 -8.67 -0.83
N ASN A 138 12.26 -8.37 -0.18
CA ASN A 138 13.41 -7.72 -0.80
C ASN A 138 14.41 -8.73 -1.39
N GLY A 139 14.04 -10.00 -1.42
CA GLY A 139 14.78 -11.09 -2.03
C GLY A 139 15.87 -11.71 -1.16
N PRO A 140 16.44 -12.84 -1.60
CA PRO A 140 17.46 -13.54 -0.82
C PRO A 140 18.76 -12.77 -0.80
N GLY A 141 19.15 -12.27 0.36
CA GLY A 141 20.47 -11.67 0.54
C GLY A 141 20.55 -10.70 1.73
N ALA A 142 21.68 -10.73 2.40
CA ALA A 142 21.96 -9.93 3.60
C ALA A 142 22.03 -8.40 3.36
N LEU A 143 21.84 -7.93 2.13
CA LEU A 143 21.95 -6.50 1.78
C LEU A 143 20.60 -5.79 1.70
N LEU A 144 19.52 -6.53 1.48
CA LEU A 144 18.15 -5.99 1.45
C LEU A 144 17.29 -6.90 2.32
N MET A 145 17.14 -6.52 3.56
CA MET A 145 16.28 -7.26 4.50
C MET A 145 14.81 -6.95 4.21
N ASP A 146 13.96 -7.95 4.37
CA ASP A 146 12.52 -7.78 4.28
C ASP A 146 12.03 -6.73 5.26
N THR A 147 10.95 -6.07 4.91
CA THR A 147 10.34 -5.08 5.78
C THR A 147 8.86 -5.39 5.97
N PHE A 148 8.37 -5.08 7.16
CA PHE A 148 6.98 -5.30 7.54
C PHE A 148 6.47 -4.09 8.28
N SER A 149 5.20 -3.72 8.05
CA SER A 149 4.49 -2.75 8.88
C SER A 149 3.09 -3.23 9.22
N LEU A 150 2.67 -2.88 10.41
CA LEU A 150 1.33 -3.11 10.95
C LEU A 150 0.77 -1.78 11.44
N ASP A 151 -0.42 -1.42 10.96
CA ASP A 151 -1.14 -0.22 11.36
C ASP A 151 -2.54 -0.59 11.87
N ILE A 152 -2.89 -0.17 13.10
CA ILE A 152 -4.21 -0.34 13.72
C ILE A 152 -4.75 1.06 14.06
N PRO A 153 -5.41 1.75 13.11
CA PRO A 153 -5.79 3.15 13.26
C PRO A 153 -6.70 3.42 14.46
N SER A 154 -7.61 2.49 14.77
CA SER A 154 -8.53 2.61 15.92
C SER A 154 -7.82 2.61 17.28
N ARG A 155 -6.57 2.17 17.32
CA ARG A 155 -5.73 2.13 18.53
C ARG A 155 -4.62 3.18 18.48
N GLY A 156 -4.45 3.90 17.37
CA GLY A 156 -3.31 4.79 17.14
C GLY A 156 -1.98 4.04 17.11
N PHE A 157 -2.01 2.73 16.83
CA PHE A 157 -0.83 1.87 16.83
C PHE A 157 -0.25 1.78 15.42
N HIS A 158 1.06 1.99 15.34
CA HIS A 158 1.83 1.81 14.12
C HIS A 158 3.20 1.21 14.44
N ALA A 159 3.49 0.06 13.87
CA ALA A 159 4.79 -0.59 13.95
C ALA A 159 5.36 -0.81 12.56
N GLN A 160 6.64 -0.55 12.39
CA GLN A 160 7.36 -0.80 11.14
C GLN A 160 8.80 -1.17 11.44
N GLY A 161 9.34 -2.13 10.72
CA GLY A 161 10.72 -2.54 10.91
C GLY A 161 11.23 -3.51 9.88
N THR A 162 12.52 -3.75 10.00
CA THR A 162 13.22 -4.83 9.29
C THR A 162 12.86 -6.16 9.93
N VAL A 163 12.56 -7.14 9.10
CA VAL A 163 12.14 -8.46 9.54
C VAL A 163 13.34 -9.31 9.94
N VAL A 164 13.25 -9.91 11.13
CA VAL A 164 14.07 -11.07 11.47
C VAL A 164 13.21 -12.29 11.17
N GLY A 165 13.38 -12.86 10.00
CA GLY A 165 12.53 -13.90 9.44
C GLY A 165 12.57 -13.89 7.93
N ASP A 166 11.45 -14.23 7.29
CA ASP A 166 11.33 -14.32 5.83
C ASP A 166 9.92 -13.88 5.38
N ILE A 167 9.89 -13.11 4.30
CA ILE A 167 8.67 -12.75 3.57
C ILE A 167 8.84 -13.23 2.14
N GLN A 168 7.81 -13.83 1.58
CA GLN A 168 7.80 -14.37 0.22
C GLN A 168 6.59 -13.83 -0.52
N LYS A 169 6.86 -13.24 -1.69
CA LYS A 169 5.86 -12.81 -2.66
C LYS A 169 5.88 -13.76 -3.86
N GLN A 170 4.68 -14.24 -4.28
CA GLN A 170 4.49 -15.13 -5.41
C GLN A 170 3.47 -14.59 -6.41
#